data_aec53265378c4338f45f910d647b6395
#
_entry.id   aec53265378c4338f45f910d647b6395
#
_cell.length_a   1.000
_cell.length_b   1.000
_cell.length_c   1.000
_cell.angle_alpha   90.00
_cell.angle_beta   90.00
_cell.angle_gamma   90.00
#
_symmetry.space_group_name_H-M   'P 1'
#
loop_
_entity.id
_entity.type
_entity.pdbx_description
1 polymer ?
#
loop_
_entity_poly.entity_id
_entity_poly.type
_entity_poly.pdbx_seq_one_letter_code
_entity_poly.pdbx_strand_id
1 'polypeptide(L)'
;MRIGKVIGTVTLSRSHPSLAGACYRITVPLSLGDLQKSNAPAAEELIVYDDLGAAIGSQIALSEGGEAAQPFYPNMKPIDAYNAALLDQIEITQPA
;
A
#
# COMPACT_ATOMS: atom_id res chain seq x y z
N MET A 1 5.64 -7.23 5.31
CA MET A 1 4.31 -6.61 5.16
C MET A 1 4.15 -5.52 6.20
N ARG A 2 3.64 -4.38 5.83
CA ARG A 2 3.34 -3.27 6.74
C ARG A 2 1.90 -2.82 6.56
N ILE A 3 1.40 -2.03 7.50
CA ILE A 3 0.11 -1.37 7.37
C ILE A 3 0.35 0.04 6.80
N GLY A 4 -0.49 0.45 5.87
CA GLY A 4 -0.44 1.79 5.31
C GLY A 4 -1.81 2.40 5.16
N LYS A 5 -1.84 3.73 5.05
CA LYS A 5 -3.07 4.49 4.81
C LYS A 5 -3.00 5.13 3.43
N VAL A 6 -4.03 4.90 2.65
CA VAL A 6 -4.15 5.48 1.30
C VAL A 6 -4.55 6.95 1.43
N ILE A 7 -3.73 7.84 0.86
CA ILE A 7 -3.98 9.28 0.92
C ILE A 7 -4.20 9.91 -0.45
N GLY A 8 -4.02 9.18 -1.53
CA GLY A 8 -4.21 9.71 -2.86
C GLY A 8 -4.09 8.66 -3.95
N THR A 9 -4.19 9.10 -5.18
CA THR A 9 -4.07 8.24 -6.36
C THR A 9 -3.03 8.81 -7.32
N VAL A 10 -2.46 7.92 -8.14
CA VAL A 10 -1.50 8.30 -9.19
C VAL A 10 -1.98 7.72 -10.51
N THR A 11 -2.00 8.57 -11.53
CA THR A 11 -2.31 8.16 -12.90
C THR A 11 -1.04 8.28 -13.74
N LEU A 12 -0.67 7.18 -14.40
CA LEU A 12 0.52 7.17 -15.26
C LEU A 12 0.15 7.63 -16.67
N SER A 13 0.95 8.55 -17.24
CA SER A 13 0.77 8.98 -18.61
C SER A 13 1.48 8.04 -19.60
N ARG A 14 2.65 7.54 -19.22
CA ARG A 14 3.42 6.54 -19.98
C ARG A 14 4.00 5.55 -19.01
N SER A 15 3.98 4.28 -19.37
CA SER A 15 4.47 3.24 -18.47
C SER A 15 4.94 2.03 -19.27
N HIS A 16 5.67 1.15 -18.59
CA HIS A 16 5.99 -0.16 -19.13
C HIS A 16 4.69 -0.91 -19.45
N PRO A 17 4.61 -1.66 -20.57
CA PRO A 17 3.37 -2.36 -20.95
C PRO A 17 2.80 -3.28 -19.88
N SER A 18 3.65 -3.87 -19.02
CA SER A 18 3.18 -4.75 -17.93
C SER A 18 2.38 -4.00 -16.87
N LEU A 19 2.42 -2.66 -16.86
CA LEU A 19 1.67 -1.83 -15.92
C LEU A 19 0.35 -1.30 -16.50
N ALA A 20 0.03 -1.68 -17.75
CA ALA A 20 -1.19 -1.21 -18.39
C ALA A 20 -2.44 -1.66 -17.61
N GLY A 21 -3.39 -0.75 -17.44
CA GLY A 21 -4.63 -1.03 -16.72
C GLY A 21 -4.51 -1.04 -15.20
N ALA A 22 -3.32 -0.79 -14.67
CA ALA A 22 -3.09 -0.80 -13.23
C ALA A 22 -3.55 0.51 -12.57
N CYS A 23 -3.94 0.40 -11.31
CA CYS A 23 -4.21 1.54 -10.44
C CYS A 23 -3.10 1.69 -9.42
N TYR A 24 -2.79 2.94 -9.08
CA TYR A 24 -1.72 3.26 -8.13
C TYR A 24 -2.25 4.17 -7.05
N ARG A 25 -1.83 3.90 -5.81
CA ARG A 25 -2.26 4.68 -4.64
C ARG A 25 -1.04 5.28 -3.96
N ILE A 26 -1.15 6.53 -3.56
CA ILE A 26 -0.17 7.14 -2.67
C ILE A 26 -0.53 6.66 -1.26
N THR A 27 0.40 6.00 -0.60
CA THR A 27 0.15 5.35 0.67
C THR A 27 1.24 5.72 1.67
N VAL A 28 0.84 6.04 2.89
CA VAL A 28 1.76 6.34 3.98
C VAL A 28 1.84 5.14 4.91
N PRO A 29 3.03 4.53 5.09
CA PRO A 29 3.17 3.46 6.08
C PRO A 29 2.90 3.97 7.48
N LEU A 30 2.22 3.15 8.29
CA LEU A 30 1.85 3.49 9.65
C LEU A 30 2.67 2.65 10.63
N SER A 31 3.32 3.32 11.58
CA SER A 31 3.99 2.67 12.70
C SER A 31 2.96 2.28 13.77
N LEU A 32 3.38 1.47 14.73
CA LEU A 32 2.53 1.18 15.88
C LEU A 32 2.11 2.46 16.62
N GLY A 33 3.03 3.41 16.75
CA GLY A 33 2.72 4.70 17.37
C GLY A 33 1.65 5.48 16.60
N ASP A 34 1.71 5.47 15.26
CA ASP A 34 0.73 6.14 14.42
C ASP A 34 -0.65 5.51 14.60
N LEU A 35 -0.71 4.19 14.70
CA LEU A 35 -1.97 3.46 14.90
C LEU A 35 -2.60 3.73 16.27
N GLN A 36 -1.77 3.95 17.28
CA GLN A 36 -2.24 4.18 18.65
C GLN A 36 -2.68 5.61 18.93
N LYS A 37 -2.06 6.59 18.24
CA LYS A 37 -2.20 8.01 18.61
C LYS A 37 -3.06 8.82 17.67
N SER A 38 -3.47 8.31 16.55
CA SER A 38 -4.25 9.05 15.55
C SER A 38 -3.56 10.34 15.06
N ASN A 39 -2.25 10.44 15.22
CA ASN A 39 -1.46 11.56 14.73
C ASN A 39 -1.19 11.42 13.24
N ALA A 40 -0.81 12.51 12.60
CA ALA A 40 -0.38 12.46 11.21
C ALA A 40 0.86 11.56 11.08
N PRO A 41 0.85 10.60 10.12
CA PRO A 41 1.99 9.72 9.92
C PRO A 41 3.25 10.50 9.55
N ALA A 42 4.40 10.06 10.04
CA ALA A 42 5.68 10.71 9.78
C ALA A 42 6.52 10.02 8.69
N ALA A 43 6.13 8.83 8.25
CA ALA A 43 6.87 8.08 7.26
C ALA A 43 6.71 8.67 5.86
N GLU A 44 7.68 8.41 4.98
CA GLU A 44 7.61 8.81 3.59
C GLU A 44 6.53 8.01 2.84
N GLU A 45 5.88 8.68 1.90
CA GLU A 45 4.85 8.06 1.07
C GLU A 45 5.46 7.03 0.11
N LEU A 46 4.68 6.00 -0.21
CA LEU A 46 4.99 5.00 -1.21
C LEU A 46 3.92 5.00 -2.29
N ILE A 47 4.34 4.67 -3.51
CA ILE A 47 3.40 4.42 -4.60
C ILE A 47 3.14 2.92 -4.66
N VAL A 48 1.90 2.54 -4.41
CA VAL A 48 1.49 1.15 -4.24
C VAL A 48 0.63 0.72 -5.43
N TYR A 49 0.96 -0.43 -6.04
CA TYR A 49 0.12 -1.07 -7.04
C TYR A 49 -1.12 -1.61 -6.35
N ASP A 50 -2.31 -1.20 -6.83
CA ASP A 50 -3.58 -1.57 -6.22
C ASP A 50 -4.51 -2.20 -7.26
N ASP A 51 -4.89 -3.44 -7.03
CA ASP A 51 -5.91 -4.13 -7.82
C ASP A 51 -7.12 -4.55 -6.98
N LEU A 52 -7.21 -4.06 -5.75
CA LEU A 52 -8.30 -4.34 -4.83
C LEU A 52 -9.31 -3.20 -4.71
N GLY A 53 -9.00 -2.04 -5.30
CA GLY A 53 -9.90 -0.91 -5.28
C GLY A 53 -9.89 -0.11 -3.98
N ALA A 54 -8.70 0.11 -3.41
CA ALA A 54 -8.58 0.90 -2.19
C ALA A 54 -9.01 2.35 -2.42
N ALA A 55 -9.84 2.87 -1.54
CA ALA A 55 -10.26 4.27 -1.57
C ALA A 55 -9.32 5.13 -0.71
N ILE A 56 -9.35 6.45 -0.93
CA ILE A 56 -8.64 7.39 -0.06
C ILE A 56 -9.20 7.22 1.36
N GLY A 57 -8.29 7.10 2.33
CA GLY A 57 -8.64 6.83 3.71
C GLY A 57 -8.61 5.36 4.11
N SER A 58 -8.57 4.45 3.13
CA SER A 58 -8.46 3.01 3.41
C SER A 58 -7.15 2.67 4.08
N GLN A 59 -7.19 1.69 4.97
CA GLN A 59 -6.01 1.06 5.52
C GLN A 59 -5.75 -0.24 4.79
N ILE A 60 -4.50 -0.48 4.44
CA ILE A 60 -4.11 -1.64 3.64
C ILE A 60 -2.92 -2.35 4.26
N ALA A 61 -2.80 -3.64 3.95
CA ALA A 61 -1.58 -4.40 4.20
C ALA A 61 -0.74 -4.34 2.94
N LEU A 62 0.46 -3.78 3.02
CA LEU A 62 1.31 -3.62 1.86
C LEU A 62 2.55 -4.52 1.91
N SER A 63 2.89 -5.09 0.77
CA SER A 63 4.12 -5.83 0.55
C SER A 63 5.09 -4.95 -0.22
N GLU A 64 6.37 -5.06 0.09
CA GLU A 64 7.42 -4.21 -0.46
C GLU A 64 8.58 -5.02 -1.01
N GLY A 65 9.41 -4.35 -1.82
CA GLY A 65 10.60 -4.96 -2.41
C GLY A 65 10.24 -6.06 -3.40
N GLY A 66 11.06 -7.09 -3.46
CA GLY A 66 10.85 -8.20 -4.38
C GLY A 66 9.54 -8.97 -4.14
N GLU A 67 9.03 -8.96 -2.92
CA GLU A 67 7.76 -9.63 -2.59
C GLU A 67 6.57 -8.98 -3.27
N ALA A 68 6.64 -7.69 -3.55
CA ALA A 68 5.53 -6.97 -4.19
C ALA A 68 5.21 -7.51 -5.58
N ALA A 69 6.19 -8.01 -6.30
CA ALA A 69 6.01 -8.54 -7.65
C ALA A 69 5.66 -10.03 -7.68
N GLN A 70 5.77 -10.74 -6.56
CA GLN A 70 5.53 -12.20 -6.51
C GLN A 70 4.13 -12.62 -6.96
N PRO A 71 3.04 -11.88 -6.66
CA PRO A 71 1.70 -12.26 -7.12
C PRO A 71 1.59 -12.37 -8.64
N PHE A 72 2.51 -11.77 -9.39
CA PHE A 72 2.48 -11.76 -10.85
C PHE A 72 3.41 -12.79 -11.48
N TYR A 73 4.18 -13.52 -10.67
CA TYR A 73 5.08 -14.55 -11.17
C TYR A 73 4.32 -15.57 -12.03
N PRO A 74 4.86 -16.03 -13.19
CA PRO A 74 6.17 -15.78 -13.72
C PRO A 74 6.31 -14.48 -14.53
N ASN A 75 5.27 -13.66 -14.62
CA ASN A 75 5.36 -12.36 -15.28
C ASN A 75 6.15 -11.39 -14.42
N MET A 76 6.96 -10.56 -15.05
CA MET A 76 7.75 -9.56 -14.33
C MET A 76 7.05 -8.21 -14.39
N LYS A 77 6.85 -7.58 -13.23
CA LYS A 77 6.32 -6.23 -13.12
C LYS A 77 7.32 -5.36 -12.36
N PRO A 78 7.61 -4.16 -12.88
CA PRO A 78 8.54 -3.23 -12.21
C PRO A 78 7.82 -2.47 -11.09
N ILE A 79 7.41 -3.19 -10.06
CA ILE A 79 6.77 -2.61 -8.88
C ILE A 79 7.52 -3.07 -7.63
N ASP A 80 7.58 -2.20 -6.63
CA ASP A 80 8.23 -2.49 -5.35
C ASP A 80 7.30 -2.29 -4.15
N ALA A 81 6.03 -2.03 -4.40
CA ALA A 81 5.00 -1.96 -3.36
C ALA A 81 3.66 -2.43 -3.93
N TYR A 82 2.97 -3.29 -3.20
CA TYR A 82 1.75 -3.96 -3.63
C TYR A 82 0.73 -3.98 -2.50
N ASN A 83 -0.54 -3.64 -2.82
CA ASN A 83 -1.64 -3.77 -1.86
C ASN A 83 -2.06 -5.23 -1.77
N ALA A 84 -1.63 -5.90 -0.70
CA ALA A 84 -1.91 -7.31 -0.48
C ALA A 84 -3.29 -7.56 0.12
N ALA A 85 -3.86 -6.58 0.84
CA ALA A 85 -5.18 -6.72 1.45
C ALA A 85 -5.76 -5.37 1.85
N LEU A 86 -7.07 -5.24 1.72
CA LEU A 86 -7.82 -4.16 2.36
C LEU A 86 -8.09 -4.57 3.81
N LEU A 87 -7.83 -3.68 4.75
CA LEU A 87 -8.03 -3.96 6.16
C LEU A 87 -9.39 -3.40 6.60
N ASP A 88 -10.15 -4.21 7.30
CA ASP A 88 -11.44 -3.83 7.85
C ASP A 88 -11.27 -3.29 9.27
N GLN A 89 -10.54 -4.03 10.10
CA GLN A 89 -10.38 -3.70 11.51
C GLN A 89 -8.95 -3.99 11.97
N ILE A 90 -8.42 -3.07 12.78
CA ILE A 90 -7.11 -3.24 13.42
C ILE A 90 -7.34 -3.16 14.92
N GLU A 91 -6.93 -4.21 15.63
CA GLU A 91 -6.99 -4.26 17.08
C GLU A 91 -5.59 -4.25 17.66
N ILE A 92 -5.37 -3.40 18.65
CA ILE A 92 -4.08 -3.28 19.32
C ILE A 92 -4.32 -3.51 20.81
N THR A 93 -3.63 -4.52 21.34
CA THR A 93 -3.67 -4.77 22.77
C THR A 93 -2.69 -3.82 23.45
N GLN A 94 -3.19 -2.96 24.31
CA GLN A 94 -2.35 -2.05 25.08
C GLN A 94 -1.74 -2.82 26.25
N PRO A 95 -0.44 -2.61 26.50
CA PRO A 95 0.13 -3.16 27.73
C PRO A 95 -0.55 -2.53 28.94
N ALA A 96 -0.79 -3.35 29.93
CA ALA A 96 -1.41 -2.89 31.15
C ALA A 96 -0.49 -1.91 31.91
#